data_8bd4b40560545da2b862d97cfb31ede0
#
_entry.id   8bd4b40560545da2b862d97cfb31ede0
#
_cell.length_a   1.000
_cell.length_b   1.000
_cell.length_c   1.000
_cell.angle_alpha   90.00
_cell.angle_beta   90.00
_cell.angle_gamma   90.00
#
_symmetry.space_group_name_H-M   'P 1'
#
loop_
_entity.id
_entity.type
_entity.pdbx_description
1 polymer ?
#
loop_
_entity_poly.entity_id
_entity_poly.type
_entity_poly.pdbx_seq_one_letter_code
_entity_poly.pdbx_strand_id
1 'polypeptide(L)'
;MLATIPLSAGVPGATRLFDEVFVIVEAAPLEELHADLLQAQVPDGSRLQGVEVFELRLPAQASLALIVRDGHGLVPGPTTVLRTGDRLLIVVPAAVREQTERRLRAVSRAGKLAGWFGEHGL
;
A
#
# COMPACT_ATOMS: atom_id res chain seq x y z
N MET A 1 -9.62 -14.88 18.00
CA MET A 1 -9.52 -15.39 17.71
C MET A 1 -9.27 -15.97 16.75
N LEU A 2 -8.84 -16.45 16.37
CA LEU A 2 -8.57 -16.78 15.44
C LEU A 2 -9.17 -17.68 14.94
N ALA A 3 -9.29 -17.87 14.79
CA ALA A 3 -9.70 -18.48 14.37
C ALA A 3 -10.02 -19.12 14.12
N THR A 4 -10.06 -19.38 14.32
CA THR A 4 -10.30 -20.02 14.14
C THR A 4 -10.58 -20.68 13.79
N ILE A 5 -10.52 -20.93 13.74
CA ILE A 5 -10.75 -21.58 13.46
C ILE A 5 -11.01 -22.31 13.29
N PRO A 6 -11.20 -22.70 13.26
CA PRO A 6 -11.57 -23.50 13.15
C PRO A 6 -11.85 -24.06 12.91
N LEU A 7 -11.85 -24.09 13.02
CA LEU A 7 -12.15 -24.74 12.89
C LEU A 7 -12.49 -25.30 12.75
N SER A 8 -12.62 -25.18 12.73
CA SER A 8 -13.09 -25.75 12.81
C SER A 8 -13.38 -26.26 12.79
N ALA A 9 -13.46 -26.01 12.97
CA ALA A 9 -13.83 -26.56 13.03
C ALA A 9 -13.87 -27.07 12.75
N GLY A 10 -13.63 -27.00 12.80
CA GLY A 10 -13.75 -27.59 12.66
C GLY A 10 -13.30 -28.12 12.18
N VAL A 11 -13.04 -28.16 12.18
CA VAL A 11 -12.65 -28.73 11.83
C VAL A 11 -12.21 -29.25 11.56
N PRO A 12 -12.18 -29.49 11.67
CA PRO A 12 -11.65 -29.96 11.50
C PRO A 12 -11.14 -30.33 11.05
N GLY A 13 -10.95 -30.24 10.95
CA GLY A 13 -10.55 -30.52 10.58
C GLY A 13 -9.81 -30.52 10.04
N ALA A 14 -9.90 -30.43 9.99
CA ALA A 14 -9.40 -30.32 9.62
C ALA A 14 -8.65 -30.39 9.27
N THR A 15 -8.43 -30.34 9.32
CA THR A 15 -7.87 -30.39 9.05
C THR A 15 -7.22 -30.79 8.64
N ARG A 16 -7.00 -31.19 8.37
CA ARG A 16 -6.42 -31.69 7.94
C ARG A 16 -5.54 -31.94 7.86
N LEU A 17 -5.02 -32.20 7.96
CA LEU A 17 -4.25 -32.58 7.93
C LEU A 17 -3.44 -32.80 7.49
N PHE A 18 -3.09 -32.99 7.40
CA PHE A 18 -2.34 -33.17 7.02
C PHE A 18 -1.33 -32.81 6.75
N ASP A 19 -1.15 -32.34 6.45
CA ASP A 19 -0.15 -32.04 6.18
C ASP A 19 0.64 -31.54 7.00
N GLU A 20 1.10 -31.66 7.09
CA GLU A 20 2.12 -31.52 7.77
C GLU A 20 2.60 -30.22 8.03
N VAL A 21 2.68 -29.39 7.10
CA VAL A 21 3.09 -28.01 7.24
C VAL A 21 1.89 -27.15 7.03
N PHE A 22 1.54 -26.33 8.02
CA PHE A 22 0.49 -25.38 7.76
C PHE A 22 0.91 -24.02 8.23
N VAL A 23 0.36 -23.02 7.58
CA VAL A 23 0.66 -21.63 7.81
C VAL A 23 -0.35 -21.07 8.79
N ILE A 24 0.13 -20.40 9.81
CA ILE A 24 -0.72 -19.67 10.72
C ILE A 24 -0.82 -18.26 10.20
N VAL A 25 -2.05 -17.79 9.96
CA VAL A 25 -2.29 -16.47 9.42
C VAL A 25 -3.08 -15.67 10.44
N GLU A 26 -2.52 -14.54 10.83
CA GLU A 26 -3.13 -13.69 11.84
C GLU A 26 -3.04 -12.25 11.37
N ALA A 27 -3.99 -11.44 11.83
CA ALA A 27 -3.92 -10.00 11.65
C ALA A 27 -3.09 -9.42 12.79
N ALA A 28 -2.23 -8.46 12.47
CA ALA A 28 -1.43 -7.78 13.46
C ALA A 28 -1.60 -6.27 13.32
N PRO A 29 -1.66 -5.54 14.43
CA PRO A 29 -1.70 -4.08 14.35
C PRO A 29 -0.41 -3.53 13.79
N LEU A 30 -0.53 -2.53 12.94
CA LEU A 30 0.65 -1.91 12.31
C LEU A 30 1.59 -1.30 13.34
N GLU A 31 1.05 -0.78 14.43
CA GLU A 31 1.87 -0.16 15.47
C GLU A 31 2.87 -1.14 16.05
N GLU A 32 2.48 -2.39 16.19
CA GLU A 32 3.38 -3.40 16.75
C GLU A 32 4.50 -3.73 15.79
N LEU A 33 4.35 -3.39 14.52
CA LEU A 33 5.35 -3.68 13.51
C LEU A 33 6.21 -2.46 13.19
N HIS A 34 6.01 -1.37 13.93
CA HIS A 34 6.71 -0.10 13.69
C HIS A 34 6.51 0.37 12.25
N ALA A 35 5.29 0.21 11.75
CA ALA A 35 4.92 0.61 10.41
C ALA A 35 3.71 1.54 10.48
N ASP A 36 3.58 2.36 9.46
CA ASP A 36 2.44 3.27 9.32
C ASP A 36 1.66 2.91 8.08
N LEU A 37 0.38 3.21 8.12
CA LEU A 37 -0.46 3.15 6.94
C LEU A 37 -0.76 4.58 6.53
N LEU A 38 -0.19 5.00 5.41
CA LEU A 38 -0.46 6.32 4.87
C LEU A 38 -1.64 6.23 3.92
N GLN A 39 -2.52 7.21 4.03
CA GLN A 39 -3.61 7.35 3.08
C GLN A 39 -3.39 8.64 2.31
N ALA A 40 -3.44 8.55 0.99
CA ALA A 40 -3.29 9.72 0.14
C ALA A 40 -4.39 9.67 -0.90
N GLN A 41 -4.98 10.82 -1.18
CA GLN A 41 -6.02 10.90 -2.19
C GLN A 41 -5.47 11.66 -3.38
N VAL A 42 -5.87 11.24 -4.57
CA VAL A 42 -5.46 11.93 -5.80
C VAL A 42 -6.49 13.04 -6.05
N PRO A 43 -6.14 14.31 -5.75
CA PRO A 43 -7.13 15.38 -5.91
C PRO A 43 -7.24 15.82 -7.36
N ASP A 44 -8.29 16.58 -7.63
CA ASP A 44 -8.45 17.19 -8.94
C ASP A 44 -7.25 18.07 -9.24
N GLY A 45 -6.77 17.96 -10.47
CA GLY A 45 -5.65 18.78 -10.90
C GLY A 45 -4.28 18.28 -10.48
N SER A 46 -4.23 17.24 -9.69
CA SER A 46 -2.94 16.66 -9.28
C SER A 46 -2.29 15.94 -10.45
N ARG A 47 -0.97 16.06 -10.53
CA ARG A 47 -0.22 15.35 -11.56
C ARG A 47 0.04 13.89 -11.19
N LEU A 48 -0.50 13.43 -10.08
CA LEU A 48 -0.57 11.99 -9.80
C LEU A 48 -1.51 11.31 -10.79
N GLN A 49 -2.50 12.02 -11.28
CA GLN A 49 -3.39 11.47 -12.28
C GLN A 49 -2.60 11.08 -13.52
N GLY A 50 -2.77 9.85 -13.97
CA GLY A 50 -2.11 9.36 -15.17
C GLY A 50 -0.74 8.75 -14.94
N VAL A 51 -0.24 8.80 -13.71
CA VAL A 51 1.07 8.23 -13.38
C VAL A 51 0.90 6.74 -13.12
N GLU A 52 1.83 5.94 -13.65
CA GLU A 52 1.84 4.52 -13.31
C GLU A 52 2.52 4.33 -11.97
N VAL A 53 2.10 3.30 -11.26
CA VAL A 53 2.57 3.09 -9.88
C VAL A 53 4.09 3.09 -9.78
N PHE A 54 4.78 2.41 -10.71
CA PHE A 54 6.23 2.34 -10.63
C PHE A 54 6.87 3.72 -10.80
N GLU A 55 6.18 4.63 -11.47
CA GLU A 55 6.70 5.97 -11.68
C GLU A 55 6.65 6.85 -10.43
N LEU A 56 5.93 6.40 -9.41
CA LEU A 56 5.98 7.10 -8.13
C LEU A 56 7.36 7.04 -7.51
N ARG A 57 8.09 5.99 -7.79
CA ARG A 57 9.44 5.79 -7.26
C ARG A 57 9.50 6.02 -5.76
N LEU A 58 8.60 5.33 -5.05
CA LEU A 58 8.60 5.38 -3.60
C LEU A 58 9.85 4.71 -3.05
N PRO A 59 10.24 5.05 -1.82
CA PRO A 59 11.34 4.32 -1.18
C PRO A 59 11.10 2.82 -1.23
N ALA A 60 12.17 2.05 -1.32
CA ALA A 60 12.06 0.60 -1.53
C ALA A 60 11.26 -0.10 -0.43
N GLN A 61 11.30 0.47 0.78
CA GLN A 61 10.60 -0.13 1.90
C GLN A 61 9.11 0.19 1.91
N ALA A 62 8.68 1.20 1.15
CA ALA A 62 7.28 1.58 1.11
C ALA A 62 6.55 0.75 0.06
N SER A 63 5.30 0.41 0.35
CA SER A 63 4.51 -0.42 -0.55
C SER A 63 3.13 0.18 -0.72
N LEU A 64 2.76 0.47 -1.96
CA LEU A 64 1.39 0.84 -2.27
C LEU A 64 0.59 -0.46 -2.27
N ALA A 65 -0.12 -0.68 -1.19
CA ALA A 65 -0.77 -1.96 -0.95
C ALA A 65 -2.14 -2.06 -1.59
N LEU A 66 -2.83 -0.92 -1.71
CA LEU A 66 -4.21 -0.96 -2.20
C LEU A 66 -4.56 0.40 -2.76
N ILE A 67 -5.38 0.40 -3.81
CA ILE A 67 -6.02 1.61 -4.31
C ILE A 67 -7.52 1.43 -4.12
N VAL A 68 -8.17 2.41 -3.51
CA VAL A 68 -9.63 2.40 -3.41
C VAL A 68 -10.17 3.34 -4.48
N ARG A 69 -10.88 2.77 -5.42
CA ARG A 69 -11.41 3.49 -6.57
C ARG A 69 -12.90 3.23 -6.66
N ASP A 70 -13.70 4.29 -6.62
CA ASP A 70 -15.16 4.17 -6.69
C ASP A 70 -15.69 3.22 -5.63
N GLY A 71 -15.11 3.28 -4.43
CA GLY A 71 -15.55 2.47 -3.32
C GLY A 71 -15.05 1.03 -3.34
N HIS A 72 -14.24 0.67 -4.33
CA HIS A 72 -13.74 -0.68 -4.46
C HIS A 72 -12.24 -0.72 -4.33
N GLY A 73 -11.73 -1.68 -3.56
CA GLY A 73 -10.30 -1.88 -3.42
C GLY A 73 -9.75 -2.68 -4.58
N LEU A 74 -8.60 -2.25 -5.08
CA LEU A 74 -7.88 -3.04 -6.08
C LEU A 74 -6.41 -3.11 -5.69
N VAL A 75 -5.80 -4.25 -5.96
CA VAL A 75 -4.39 -4.44 -5.68
C VAL A 75 -3.60 -3.95 -6.88
N PRO A 76 -2.79 -2.91 -6.71
CA PRO A 76 -2.10 -2.32 -7.86
C PRO A 76 -0.89 -3.14 -8.29
N GLY A 77 -0.63 -3.12 -9.59
CA GLY A 77 0.63 -3.60 -10.12
C GLY A 77 1.49 -2.42 -10.53
N PRO A 78 2.71 -2.69 -11.01
CA PRO A 78 3.62 -1.59 -11.36
C PRO A 78 3.08 -0.67 -12.45
N THR A 79 2.27 -1.18 -13.35
CA THR A 79 1.76 -0.39 -14.46
C THR A 79 0.34 0.10 -14.26
N THR A 80 -0.21 -0.10 -13.07
CA THR A 80 -1.53 0.44 -12.75
C THR A 80 -1.46 1.96 -12.80
N VAL A 81 -2.42 2.57 -13.50
CA VAL A 81 -2.45 4.02 -13.69
C VAL A 81 -3.32 4.65 -12.60
N LEU A 82 -2.80 5.67 -11.96
CA LEU A 82 -3.53 6.40 -10.93
C LEU A 82 -4.55 7.34 -11.57
N ARG A 83 -5.68 7.51 -10.90
CA ARG A 83 -6.77 8.35 -11.38
C ARG A 83 -7.22 9.31 -10.30
N THR A 84 -7.72 10.45 -10.74
CA THR A 84 -8.34 11.41 -9.83
C THR A 84 -9.40 10.71 -8.99
N GLY A 85 -9.39 10.98 -7.71
CA GLY A 85 -10.34 10.39 -6.77
C GLY A 85 -9.84 9.10 -6.13
N ASP A 86 -8.78 8.51 -6.65
CA ASP A 86 -8.22 7.31 -6.03
C ASP A 86 -7.74 7.62 -4.62
N ARG A 87 -7.93 6.65 -3.73
CA ARG A 87 -7.33 6.68 -2.41
C ARG A 87 -6.23 5.63 -2.38
N LEU A 88 -5.03 6.08 -2.05
CA LEU A 88 -3.86 5.23 -2.05
C LEU A 88 -3.55 4.81 -0.63
N LEU A 89 -3.41 3.52 -0.40
CA LEU A 89 -3.06 3.00 0.92
C LEU A 89 -1.64 2.45 0.85
N ILE A 90 -0.74 3.10 1.56
CA ILE A 90 0.68 2.80 1.50
C ILE A 90 1.16 2.35 2.85
N VAL A 91 1.72 1.15 2.91
CA VAL A 91 2.33 0.64 4.13
C VAL A 91 3.80 1.03 4.10
N VAL A 92 4.26 1.67 5.15
CA VAL A 92 5.61 2.21 5.17
C VAL A 92 6.21 2.10 6.57
N PRO A 93 7.48 1.66 6.68
CA PRO A 93 8.14 1.73 7.97
C PRO A 93 8.27 3.17 8.44
N ALA A 94 8.16 3.36 9.75
CA ALA A 94 8.20 4.72 10.30
C ALA A 94 9.45 5.48 9.87
N ALA A 95 10.56 4.77 9.70
CA ALA A 95 11.85 5.40 9.38
C ALA A 95 11.84 6.11 8.03
N VAL A 96 11.02 5.65 7.07
CA VAL A 96 11.00 6.26 5.74
C VAL A 96 9.67 6.92 5.42
N ARG A 97 8.86 7.14 6.43
CA ARG A 97 7.54 7.74 6.23
C ARG A 97 7.64 9.13 5.64
N GLU A 98 8.48 9.97 6.22
CA GLU A 98 8.61 11.33 5.77
C GLU A 98 9.09 11.43 4.34
N GLN A 99 10.05 10.58 4.00
CA GLN A 99 10.57 10.52 2.64
C GLN A 99 9.48 10.12 1.66
N THR A 100 8.65 9.17 2.05
CA THR A 100 7.53 8.72 1.22
C THR A 100 6.52 9.85 1.01
N GLU A 101 6.21 10.58 2.07
CA GLU A 101 5.27 11.71 1.96
C GLU A 101 5.81 12.79 1.05
N ARG A 102 7.10 13.10 1.16
CA ARG A 102 7.70 14.11 0.31
C ARG A 102 7.63 13.70 -1.15
N ARG A 103 7.90 12.42 -1.43
CA ARG A 103 7.86 11.95 -2.81
C ARG A 103 6.45 12.06 -3.38
N LEU A 104 5.44 11.68 -2.60
CA LEU A 104 4.05 11.79 -3.05
C LEU A 104 3.69 13.24 -3.36
N ARG A 105 4.09 14.17 -2.49
CA ARG A 105 3.79 15.58 -2.71
C ARG A 105 4.51 16.10 -3.95
N ALA A 106 5.74 15.68 -4.15
CA ALA A 106 6.51 16.14 -5.29
C ALA A 106 5.88 15.67 -6.60
N VAL A 107 5.47 14.40 -6.67
CA VAL A 107 4.83 13.89 -7.88
C VAL A 107 3.47 14.54 -8.09
N SER A 108 2.75 14.82 -7.01
CA SER A 108 1.46 15.48 -7.13
C SER A 108 1.58 16.86 -7.75
N ARG A 109 2.69 17.56 -7.50
CA ARG A 109 2.91 18.90 -8.06
C ARG A 109 3.57 18.87 -9.43
N ALA A 110 4.55 18.01 -9.61
CA ALA A 110 5.42 18.07 -10.78
C ALA A 110 5.33 16.87 -11.72
N GLY A 111 4.54 15.86 -11.36
CA GLY A 111 4.39 14.68 -12.18
C GLY A 111 5.53 13.69 -11.98
N LYS A 112 5.58 12.71 -12.87
CA LYS A 112 6.53 11.61 -12.72
C LYS A 112 7.98 12.03 -12.81
N LEU A 113 8.27 13.22 -13.34
CA LEU A 113 9.63 13.73 -13.45
C LEU A 113 10.04 14.56 -12.24
N ALA A 114 9.32 14.49 -11.15
CA ALA A 114 9.57 15.32 -9.97
C ALA A 114 11.01 15.20 -9.47
N GLY A 115 11.57 14.00 -9.49
CA GLY A 115 12.94 13.81 -9.05
C GLY A 115 13.97 14.50 -9.90
N TRP A 116 13.62 14.83 -11.13
CA TRP A 116 14.51 15.55 -12.04
C TRP A 116 14.54 17.02 -11.71
N PHE A 117 13.37 17.57 -11.35
CA PHE A 117 13.22 19.01 -11.33
C PHE A 117 13.21 19.61 -9.96
N GLY A 118 12.93 18.86 -8.96
CA GLY A 118 12.77 19.59 -7.77
C GLY A 118 12.39 18.84 -6.54
N GLU A 119 12.43 17.58 -6.62
CA GLU A 119 12.15 16.85 -5.42
C GLU A 119 13.09 17.30 -4.30
N HIS A 120 14.33 17.58 -4.67
CA HIS A 120 15.34 17.98 -3.72
C HIS A 120 15.54 19.48 -3.67
N GLY A 121 15.28 20.13 -4.74
CA GLY A 121 15.60 21.54 -4.84
C GLY A 121 14.49 22.47 -4.46
N LEU A 122 13.36 21.93 -4.20
CA LEU A 122 12.22 22.78 -3.92
C LEU A 122 11.89 22.88 -2.44
#